data_1487f2890e42b5131ef73d3b19b006b2
#
_entry.id   1487f2890e42b5131ef73d3b19b006b2
#
_cell.length_a   1.000
_cell.length_b   1.000
_cell.length_c   1.000
_cell.angle_alpha   90.00
_cell.angle_beta   90.00
_cell.angle_gamma   90.00
#
_symmetry.space_group_name_H-M   'P 1'
#
loop_
_entity.id
_entity.type
_entity.pdbx_description
1 polymer ?
#
loop_
_entity_poly.entity_id
_entity_poly.type
_entity_poly.pdbx_seq_one_letter_code
_entity_poly.pdbx_strand_id
1 'polypeptide(L)'
;TADLLGIRVYEKELIRLACEYGELSEKTLSSSDEKATNPYLFQTVHEGNYHVLRGKPTSEVLFALQSHEIRRIARHEECVFVGRCADFVLHDQDVKLLTVFVAAPDEHRIRRKMEQEKLSRDQAVRLIRKMDKQRRKYYENYTGRTWGAPDGYDLYLNTGSLSTDEAAA
;
A
#
# COMPACT_ATOMS: atom_id res chain seq x y z
N THR A 1 -7.14 12.99 8.93
CA THR A 1 -8.06 12.09 9.71
C THR A 1 -7.32 11.46 10.88
N ALA A 2 -6.21 10.77 10.68
CA ALA A 2 -5.48 10.11 11.78
C ALA A 2 -5.06 11.09 12.88
N ASP A 3 -4.51 12.25 12.52
CA ASP A 3 -4.16 13.31 13.48
C ASP A 3 -5.37 13.82 14.27
N LEU A 4 -6.54 13.95 13.60
CA LEU A 4 -7.81 14.35 14.26
C LEU A 4 -8.30 13.29 15.24
N LEU A 5 -8.04 12.02 14.98
CA LEU A 5 -8.41 10.89 15.82
C LEU A 5 -7.35 10.56 16.88
N GLY A 6 -6.16 11.13 16.78
CA GLY A 6 -5.03 10.83 17.66
C GLY A 6 -4.48 9.39 17.49
N ILE A 7 -4.65 8.78 16.31
CA ILE A 7 -4.21 7.42 16.01
C ILE A 7 -3.04 7.39 15.03
N ARG A 8 -2.31 6.29 15.01
CA ARG A 8 -1.11 6.14 14.17
C ARG A 8 -1.44 5.83 12.71
N VAL A 9 -0.55 6.27 11.80
CA VAL A 9 -0.60 5.93 10.38
C VAL A 9 0.56 5.02 10.03
N TYR A 10 0.26 3.91 9.37
CA TYR A 10 1.23 2.96 8.86
C TYR A 10 1.25 2.98 7.33
N GLU A 11 2.34 3.43 6.75
CA GLU A 11 2.60 3.45 5.31
C GLU A 11 3.96 2.78 5.02
N LYS A 12 5.01 3.59 4.90
CA LYS A 12 6.38 3.10 4.62
C LYS A 12 6.99 2.36 5.80
N GLU A 13 6.55 2.65 7.00
CA GLU A 13 7.03 2.00 8.22
C GLU A 13 6.78 0.48 8.22
N LEU A 14 5.75 0.01 7.50
CA LEU A 14 5.47 -1.42 7.36
C LEU A 14 6.62 -2.22 6.73
N ILE A 15 7.45 -1.58 5.88
CA ILE A 15 8.64 -2.23 5.31
C ILE A 15 9.64 -2.49 6.43
N ARG A 16 9.93 -1.50 7.26
CA ARG A 16 10.87 -1.62 8.38
C ARG A 16 10.42 -2.70 9.36
N LEU A 17 9.15 -2.67 9.76
CA LEU A 17 8.57 -3.68 10.66
C LEU A 17 8.63 -5.09 10.06
N ALA A 18 8.32 -5.22 8.76
CA ALA A 18 8.43 -6.48 8.05
C ALA A 18 9.87 -6.99 8.00
N CYS A 19 10.85 -6.10 7.80
CA CYS A 19 12.27 -6.44 7.82
C CYS A 19 12.72 -6.89 9.20
N GLU A 20 12.34 -6.18 10.25
CA GLU A 20 12.66 -6.52 11.64
C GLU A 20 12.08 -7.90 12.00
N TYR A 21 10.81 -8.14 11.69
CA TYR A 21 10.17 -9.43 11.93
C TYR A 21 10.81 -10.57 11.12
N GLY A 22 11.14 -10.33 9.84
CA GLY A 22 11.75 -11.32 8.95
C GLY A 22 13.26 -11.49 9.12
N GLU A 23 13.91 -10.70 9.98
CA GLU A 23 15.38 -10.62 10.11
C GLU A 23 16.06 -10.39 8.74
N LEU A 24 15.48 -9.51 7.92
CA LEU A 24 15.93 -9.16 6.57
C LEU A 24 16.40 -7.71 6.51
N SER A 25 17.31 -7.41 5.59
CA SER A 25 17.71 -6.01 5.37
C SER A 25 16.65 -5.22 4.61
N GLU A 26 16.42 -3.96 5.02
CA GLU A 26 15.52 -3.06 4.28
C GLU A 26 15.95 -2.89 2.81
N LYS A 27 17.25 -2.94 2.53
CA LYS A 27 17.77 -2.83 1.17
C LYS A 27 17.30 -3.97 0.28
N THR A 28 17.16 -5.18 0.84
CA THR A 28 16.66 -6.36 0.13
C THR A 28 15.18 -6.19 -0.25
N LEU A 29 14.36 -5.67 0.66
CA LEU A 29 12.90 -5.65 0.49
C LEU A 29 12.36 -4.35 -0.12
N SER A 30 12.98 -3.20 0.16
CA SER A 30 12.46 -1.89 -0.28
C SER A 30 12.30 -1.74 -1.80
N SER A 31 13.15 -2.43 -2.57
CA SER A 31 13.05 -2.43 -4.03
C SER A 31 11.81 -3.14 -4.57
N SER A 32 11.15 -3.95 -3.76
CA SER A 32 9.98 -4.78 -4.09
C SER A 32 8.67 -4.23 -3.55
N ASP A 33 8.72 -3.12 -2.80
CA ASP A 33 7.54 -2.53 -2.19
C ASP A 33 6.51 -2.06 -3.24
N GLU A 34 5.27 -2.44 -3.06
CA GLU A 34 4.15 -2.23 -4.02
C GLU A 34 4.45 -2.66 -5.47
N LYS A 35 5.34 -3.61 -5.67
CA LYS A 35 5.59 -4.21 -6.99
C LYS A 35 5.03 -5.62 -7.06
N ALA A 36 4.28 -5.90 -8.12
CA ALA A 36 3.89 -7.27 -8.44
C ALA A 36 5.11 -8.07 -8.91
N THR A 37 5.12 -9.35 -8.57
CA THR A 37 6.15 -10.28 -9.01
C THR A 37 6.24 -10.31 -10.54
N ASN A 38 7.43 -10.09 -11.08
CA ASN A 38 7.68 -10.33 -12.50
C ASN A 38 8.26 -11.74 -12.66
N PRO A 39 7.54 -12.68 -13.33
CA PRO A 39 8.00 -14.06 -13.47
C PRO A 39 9.34 -14.22 -14.21
N TYR A 40 9.81 -13.17 -14.89
CA TYR A 40 11.07 -13.21 -15.64
C TYR A 40 12.25 -12.51 -14.92
N LEU A 41 12.00 -11.85 -13.79
CA LEU A 41 13.00 -11.09 -13.04
C LEU A 41 12.90 -11.41 -11.55
N PHE A 42 13.15 -12.66 -11.20
CA PHE A 42 13.15 -13.09 -9.80
C PHE A 42 14.39 -12.60 -9.07
N GLN A 43 14.18 -11.69 -8.14
CA GLN A 43 15.10 -11.50 -7.05
C GLN A 43 14.62 -12.38 -5.90
N THR A 44 15.38 -13.41 -5.55
CA THR A 44 15.02 -14.34 -4.47
C THR A 44 15.67 -13.94 -3.16
N VAL A 45 15.02 -14.26 -2.05
CA VAL A 45 15.56 -14.00 -0.72
C VAL A 45 16.55 -15.11 -0.37
N HIS A 46 17.80 -14.73 -0.04
CA HIS A 46 18.87 -15.65 0.37
C HIS A 46 19.29 -15.44 1.82
N GLU A 47 18.74 -14.45 2.52
CA GLU A 47 19.05 -14.07 3.91
C GLU A 47 17.84 -14.26 4.83
N GLY A 48 18.07 -14.21 6.14
CA GLY A 48 17.03 -14.34 7.16
C GLY A 48 16.87 -15.78 7.71
N ASN A 49 16.28 -15.88 8.90
CA ASN A 49 16.14 -17.13 9.64
C ASN A 49 14.96 -18.02 9.18
N TYR A 50 14.09 -17.49 8.32
CA TYR A 50 12.93 -18.23 7.84
C TYR A 50 13.30 -19.12 6.66
N HIS A 51 13.66 -20.38 6.93
CA HIS A 51 13.93 -21.38 5.89
C HIS A 51 12.78 -21.50 4.87
N VAL A 52 11.53 -21.28 5.31
CA VAL A 52 10.32 -21.33 4.46
C VAL A 52 10.29 -20.22 3.42
N LEU A 53 10.98 -19.10 3.65
CA LEU A 53 10.99 -17.93 2.75
C LEU A 53 12.17 -17.94 1.78
N ARG A 54 13.20 -18.75 2.04
CA ARG A 54 14.36 -18.85 1.15
C ARG A 54 13.95 -19.41 -0.21
N GLY A 55 14.47 -18.79 -1.26
CA GLY A 55 14.16 -19.16 -2.64
C GLY A 55 12.82 -18.64 -3.17
N LYS A 56 12.01 -17.93 -2.35
CA LYS A 56 10.80 -17.27 -2.82
C LYS A 56 11.10 -15.89 -3.41
N PRO A 57 10.26 -15.40 -4.35
CA PRO A 57 10.39 -14.04 -4.85
C PRO A 57 10.32 -13.01 -3.72
N THR A 58 11.20 -12.02 -3.75
CA THR A 58 11.30 -10.99 -2.70
C THR A 58 9.98 -10.25 -2.49
N SER A 59 9.20 -10.01 -3.55
CA SER A 59 7.88 -9.37 -3.45
C SER A 59 6.84 -10.21 -2.70
N GLU A 60 6.87 -11.54 -2.84
CA GLU A 60 5.99 -12.46 -2.11
C GLU A 60 6.38 -12.52 -0.63
N VAL A 61 7.68 -12.56 -0.34
CA VAL A 61 8.19 -12.52 1.02
C VAL A 61 7.79 -11.23 1.71
N LEU A 62 7.98 -10.09 1.05
CA LEU A 62 7.59 -8.79 1.58
C LEU A 62 6.08 -8.73 1.86
N PHE A 63 5.26 -9.16 0.92
CA PHE A 63 3.80 -9.20 1.11
C PHE A 63 3.39 -10.05 2.31
N ALA A 64 3.99 -11.24 2.46
CA ALA A 64 3.70 -12.13 3.58
C ALA A 64 4.07 -11.51 4.93
N LEU A 65 5.26 -10.90 5.03
CA LEU A 65 5.75 -10.24 6.24
C LEU A 65 4.93 -8.99 6.59
N GLN A 66 4.62 -8.15 5.60
CA GLN A 66 3.75 -6.99 5.79
C GLN A 66 2.34 -7.41 6.23
N SER A 67 1.79 -8.47 5.63
CA SER A 67 0.47 -9.00 6.01
C SER A 67 0.46 -9.52 7.45
N HIS A 68 1.54 -10.14 7.91
CA HIS A 68 1.70 -10.54 9.30
C HIS A 68 1.67 -9.33 10.24
N GLU A 69 2.47 -8.31 9.96
CA GLU A 69 2.55 -7.10 10.77
C GLU A 69 1.24 -6.31 10.79
N ILE A 70 0.56 -6.19 9.64
CA ILE A 70 -0.77 -5.56 9.56
C ILE A 70 -1.77 -6.25 10.50
N ARG A 71 -1.84 -7.59 10.47
CA ARG A 71 -2.73 -8.35 11.38
C ARG A 71 -2.34 -8.19 12.84
N ARG A 72 -1.05 -8.21 13.14
CA ARG A 72 -0.52 -8.04 14.50
C ARG A 72 -0.91 -6.66 15.06
N ILE A 73 -0.64 -5.60 14.31
CA ILE A 73 -0.91 -4.22 14.71
C ILE A 73 -2.42 -4.01 14.90
N ALA A 74 -3.24 -4.41 13.93
CA ALA A 74 -4.69 -4.21 13.97
C ALA A 74 -5.40 -4.88 15.16
N ARG A 75 -4.79 -5.91 15.76
CA ARG A 75 -5.32 -6.56 16.96
C ARG A 75 -4.98 -5.84 18.26
N HIS A 76 -4.03 -4.92 18.26
CA HIS A 76 -3.48 -4.31 19.47
C HIS A 76 -3.72 -2.81 19.55
N GLU A 77 -3.96 -2.14 18.45
CA GLU A 77 -4.16 -0.69 18.43
C GLU A 77 -5.09 -0.21 17.31
N GLU A 78 -5.74 0.91 17.54
CA GLU A 78 -6.48 1.65 16.52
C GLU A 78 -5.49 2.41 15.63
N CYS A 79 -5.59 2.24 14.32
CA CYS A 79 -4.64 2.84 13.40
C CYS A 79 -5.20 2.97 11.98
N VAL A 80 -4.48 3.69 11.12
CA VAL A 80 -4.75 3.81 9.69
C VAL A 80 -3.64 3.11 8.91
N PHE A 81 -4.00 2.16 8.07
CA PHE A 81 -3.08 1.58 7.08
C PHE A 81 -3.26 2.24 5.72
N VAL A 82 -2.15 2.60 5.06
CA VAL A 82 -2.18 3.17 3.72
C VAL A 82 -1.64 2.16 2.70
N GLY A 83 -2.55 1.61 1.89
CA GLY A 83 -2.21 0.65 0.85
C GLY A 83 -1.85 -0.75 1.39
N ARG A 84 -0.90 -1.43 0.72
CA ARG A 84 -0.38 -2.78 1.07
C ARG A 84 -1.44 -3.88 1.12
N CYS A 85 -2.58 -3.67 0.43
CA CYS A 85 -3.74 -4.57 0.47
C CYS A 85 -4.26 -4.80 1.90
N ALA A 86 -4.15 -3.80 2.79
CA ALA A 86 -4.55 -3.94 4.18
C ALA A 86 -6.05 -4.25 4.32
N ASP A 87 -6.88 -3.71 3.44
CA ASP A 87 -8.30 -4.03 3.30
C ASP A 87 -8.53 -5.54 3.09
N PHE A 88 -7.77 -6.15 2.19
CA PHE A 88 -7.82 -7.59 1.92
C PHE A 88 -7.24 -8.41 3.08
N VAL A 89 -6.09 -7.99 3.61
CA VAL A 89 -5.38 -8.68 4.69
C VAL A 89 -6.21 -8.76 5.97
N LEU A 90 -7.06 -7.74 6.23
CA LEU A 90 -7.89 -7.62 7.44
C LEU A 90 -9.33 -8.08 7.23
N HIS A 91 -9.75 -8.37 6.00
CA HIS A 91 -11.14 -8.70 5.66
C HIS A 91 -11.73 -9.84 6.52
N ASP A 92 -10.95 -10.88 6.77
CA ASP A 92 -11.37 -12.08 7.52
C ASP A 92 -10.86 -12.06 8.97
N GLN A 93 -10.43 -10.91 9.49
CA GLN A 93 -9.95 -10.78 10.86
C GLN A 93 -11.07 -10.26 11.77
N ASP A 94 -11.06 -10.68 13.03
CA ASP A 94 -11.99 -10.18 14.06
C ASP A 94 -11.54 -8.79 14.55
N VAL A 95 -11.68 -7.79 13.67
CA VAL A 95 -11.40 -6.37 13.94
C VAL A 95 -12.47 -5.49 13.31
N LYS A 96 -12.75 -4.33 13.90
CA LYS A 96 -13.59 -3.31 13.26
C LYS A 96 -12.77 -2.67 12.12
N LEU A 97 -13.20 -2.88 10.89
CA LEU A 97 -12.51 -2.39 9.70
C LEU A 97 -13.39 -1.39 8.95
N LEU A 98 -12.85 -0.24 8.60
CA LEU A 98 -13.43 0.70 7.64
C LEU A 98 -12.49 0.80 6.44
N THR A 99 -12.96 0.41 5.27
CA THR A 99 -12.20 0.45 4.02
C THR A 99 -12.56 1.68 3.21
N VAL A 100 -11.56 2.49 2.86
CA VAL A 100 -11.75 3.77 2.15
C VAL A 100 -10.92 3.80 0.88
N PHE A 101 -11.57 4.04 -0.26
CA PHE A 101 -10.86 4.34 -1.50
C PHE A 101 -10.90 5.84 -1.80
N VAL A 102 -9.73 6.46 -1.91
CA VAL A 102 -9.59 7.89 -2.20
C VAL A 102 -9.26 8.09 -3.67
N ALA A 103 -10.13 8.77 -4.38
CA ALA A 103 -9.96 9.11 -5.80
C ALA A 103 -10.00 10.63 -6.02
N ALA A 104 -9.51 11.06 -7.16
CA ALA A 104 -9.68 12.42 -7.66
C ALA A 104 -9.63 12.44 -9.19
N PRO A 105 -10.28 13.41 -9.87
CA PRO A 105 -10.16 13.59 -11.32
C PRO A 105 -8.70 13.80 -11.74
N ASP A 106 -8.33 13.31 -12.93
CA ASP A 106 -6.95 13.35 -13.42
C ASP A 106 -6.34 14.77 -13.38
N GLU A 107 -7.11 15.78 -13.74
CA GLU A 107 -6.62 17.18 -13.73
C GLU A 107 -6.19 17.65 -12.32
N HIS A 108 -6.93 17.27 -11.28
CA HIS A 108 -6.57 17.59 -9.89
C HIS A 108 -5.30 16.84 -9.48
N ARG A 109 -5.19 15.58 -9.83
CA ARG A 109 -4.02 14.73 -9.54
C ARG A 109 -2.78 15.26 -10.26
N ILE A 110 -2.90 15.64 -11.53
CA ILE A 110 -1.81 16.20 -12.34
C ILE A 110 -1.32 17.50 -11.72
N ARG A 111 -2.23 18.46 -11.43
CA ARG A 111 -1.88 19.74 -10.82
C ARG A 111 -1.14 19.52 -9.49
N ARG A 112 -1.68 18.70 -8.61
CA ARG A 112 -1.06 18.37 -7.32
C ARG A 112 0.36 17.80 -7.49
N LYS A 113 0.58 16.90 -8.45
CA LYS A 113 1.91 16.33 -8.71
C LYS A 113 2.88 17.34 -9.29
N MET A 114 2.43 18.21 -10.17
CA MET A 114 3.25 19.32 -10.69
C MET A 114 3.73 20.24 -9.55
N GLU A 115 2.84 20.59 -8.61
CA GLU A 115 3.15 21.46 -7.48
C GLU A 115 4.09 20.81 -6.46
N GLN A 116 3.80 19.56 -6.08
CA GLN A 116 4.56 18.83 -5.04
C GLN A 116 5.96 18.44 -5.50
N GLU A 117 6.10 17.97 -6.73
CA GLU A 117 7.35 17.38 -7.23
C GLU A 117 8.07 18.30 -8.27
N LYS A 118 7.55 19.51 -8.50
CA LYS A 118 8.09 20.49 -9.48
C LYS A 118 8.23 19.91 -10.89
N LEU A 119 7.25 19.09 -11.30
CA LEU A 119 7.24 18.41 -12.58
C LEU A 119 6.53 19.25 -13.66
N SER A 120 6.91 19.02 -14.93
CA SER A 120 6.08 19.44 -16.05
C SER A 120 4.78 18.60 -16.11
N ARG A 121 3.76 19.10 -16.81
CA ARG A 121 2.49 18.39 -17.01
C ARG A 121 2.70 16.98 -17.56
N ASP A 122 3.52 16.85 -18.61
CA ASP A 122 3.78 15.56 -19.24
C ASP A 122 4.51 14.59 -18.31
N GLN A 123 5.41 15.09 -17.48
CA GLN A 123 6.09 14.29 -16.46
C GLN A 123 5.10 13.82 -15.40
N ALA A 124 4.21 14.69 -14.92
CA ALA A 124 3.18 14.36 -13.95
C ALA A 124 2.20 13.30 -14.48
N VAL A 125 1.73 13.46 -15.73
CA VAL A 125 0.86 12.46 -16.38
C VAL A 125 1.54 11.09 -16.47
N ARG A 126 2.81 11.05 -16.93
CA ARG A 126 3.55 9.78 -17.01
C ARG A 126 3.75 9.14 -15.65
N LEU A 127 4.06 9.94 -14.63
CA LEU A 127 4.25 9.47 -13.26
C LEU A 127 2.95 8.85 -12.70
N ILE A 128 1.83 9.57 -12.82
CA ILE A 128 0.52 9.11 -12.33
C ILE A 128 0.15 7.78 -13.00
N ARG A 129 0.22 7.70 -14.33
CA ARG A 129 -0.10 6.46 -15.07
C ARG A 129 0.79 5.29 -14.67
N LYS A 130 2.08 5.54 -14.44
CA LYS A 130 3.03 4.53 -13.98
C LYS A 130 2.66 4.03 -12.59
N MET A 131 2.38 4.94 -11.65
CA MET A 131 2.04 4.59 -10.27
C MET A 131 0.70 3.85 -10.18
N ASP A 132 -0.32 4.29 -10.89
CA ASP A 132 -1.63 3.62 -10.92
C ASP A 132 -1.54 2.21 -11.52
N LYS A 133 -0.75 2.06 -12.60
CA LYS A 133 -0.48 0.74 -13.18
C LYS A 133 0.24 -0.19 -12.20
N GLN A 134 1.19 0.32 -11.42
CA GLN A 134 1.90 -0.46 -10.41
C GLN A 134 0.97 -0.88 -9.28
N ARG A 135 0.20 0.06 -8.69
CA ARG A 135 -0.76 -0.21 -7.62
C ARG A 135 -1.83 -1.20 -8.03
N ARG A 136 -2.41 -1.00 -9.23
CA ARG A 136 -3.40 -1.93 -9.78
C ARG A 136 -2.82 -3.34 -9.89
N LYS A 137 -1.68 -3.50 -10.54
CA LYS A 137 -1.03 -4.81 -10.68
C LYS A 137 -0.72 -5.45 -9.34
N TYR A 138 -0.20 -4.68 -8.39
CA TYR A 138 0.10 -5.16 -7.05
C TYR A 138 -1.17 -5.68 -6.37
N TYR A 139 -2.20 -4.85 -6.30
CA TYR A 139 -3.47 -5.19 -5.66
C TYR A 139 -4.13 -6.42 -6.31
N GLU A 140 -4.31 -6.39 -7.62
CA GLU A 140 -4.94 -7.49 -8.37
C GLU A 140 -4.16 -8.80 -8.27
N ASN A 141 -2.82 -8.74 -8.24
CA ASN A 141 -1.98 -9.93 -8.09
C ASN A 141 -2.12 -10.62 -6.73
N TYR A 142 -2.21 -9.84 -5.65
CA TYR A 142 -2.27 -10.42 -4.30
C TYR A 142 -3.69 -10.67 -3.78
N THR A 143 -4.68 -9.98 -4.31
CA THR A 143 -6.07 -10.08 -3.82
C THR A 143 -7.02 -10.82 -4.78
N GLY A 144 -6.68 -10.87 -6.06
CA GLY A 144 -7.60 -11.33 -7.12
C GLY A 144 -8.79 -10.39 -7.34
N ARG A 145 -8.85 -9.23 -6.65
CA ARG A 145 -9.92 -8.24 -6.74
C ARG A 145 -9.54 -7.11 -7.67
N THR A 146 -10.51 -6.40 -8.25
CA THR A 146 -10.26 -5.22 -9.09
C THR A 146 -9.89 -4.02 -8.22
N TRP A 147 -8.74 -3.40 -8.48
CA TRP A 147 -8.30 -2.22 -7.75
C TRP A 147 -9.21 -1.02 -8.01
N GLY A 148 -9.75 -0.43 -6.94
CA GLY A 148 -10.62 0.75 -6.99
C GLY A 148 -12.04 0.45 -7.51
N ALA A 149 -12.48 -0.81 -7.51
CA ALA A 149 -13.88 -1.13 -7.76
C ALA A 149 -14.75 -0.59 -6.62
N PRO A 150 -15.79 0.22 -6.90
CA PRO A 150 -16.57 0.90 -5.84
C PRO A 150 -17.24 -0.06 -4.84
N ASP A 151 -17.59 -1.24 -5.26
CA ASP A 151 -18.21 -2.30 -4.46
C ASP A 151 -17.21 -3.03 -3.54
N GLY A 152 -15.92 -2.74 -3.68
CA GLY A 152 -14.86 -3.31 -2.85
C GLY A 152 -14.51 -2.51 -1.58
N TYR A 153 -15.18 -1.36 -1.36
CA TYR A 153 -14.86 -0.45 -0.25
C TYR A 153 -16.12 0.05 0.45
N ASP A 154 -16.04 0.28 1.76
CA ASP A 154 -17.14 0.85 2.55
C ASP A 154 -17.40 2.31 2.20
N LEU A 155 -16.33 3.05 1.89
CA LEU A 155 -16.39 4.44 1.49
C LEU A 155 -15.54 4.72 0.25
N TYR A 156 -16.16 5.33 -0.76
CA TYR A 156 -15.47 5.81 -1.96
C TYR A 156 -15.45 7.34 -1.96
N LEU A 157 -14.28 7.94 -1.68
CA LEU A 157 -14.14 9.37 -1.48
C LEU A 157 -13.51 10.03 -2.71
N ASN A 158 -14.26 10.96 -3.34
CA ASN A 158 -13.73 11.78 -4.44
C ASN A 158 -13.24 13.13 -3.88
N THR A 159 -11.93 13.31 -3.82
CA THR A 159 -11.29 14.54 -3.30
C THR A 159 -11.09 15.63 -4.38
N GLY A 160 -11.70 15.50 -5.54
CA GLY A 160 -11.60 16.51 -6.60
C GLY A 160 -12.31 17.82 -6.29
N SER A 161 -13.37 17.76 -5.49
CA SER A 161 -14.19 18.91 -5.06
C SER A 161 -14.09 19.19 -3.57
N LEU A 162 -13.30 18.43 -2.83
CA LEU A 162 -13.12 18.58 -1.39
C LEU A 162 -11.70 19.05 -1.08
N SER A 163 -11.58 19.96 -0.12
CA SER A 163 -10.30 20.26 0.52
C SER A 163 -9.85 19.04 1.35
N THR A 164 -8.60 19.04 1.77
CA THR A 164 -8.06 17.97 2.63
C THR A 164 -8.81 17.89 3.95
N ASP A 165 -9.19 19.03 4.53
CA ASP A 165 -9.90 19.09 5.81
C ASP A 165 -11.34 18.59 5.70
N GLU A 166 -12.07 19.00 4.64
CA GLU A 166 -13.41 18.49 4.35
C GLU A 166 -13.42 16.98 4.07
N ALA A 167 -12.38 16.47 3.42
CA ALA A 167 -12.23 15.04 3.15
C ALA A 167 -11.85 14.24 4.41
N ALA A 168 -11.29 14.89 5.43
CA ALA A 168 -10.84 14.26 6.67
C ALA A 168 -11.91 14.30 7.79
N ALA A 169 -12.87 15.22 7.68
CA ALA A 169 -13.99 15.38 8.63
C ALA A 169 -15.04 14.30 8.43
#